data_ef1b50d6187a24dd15475d4ad07288a2
#
_entry.id   ef1b50d6187a24dd15475d4ad07288a2
#
_cell.length_a   1.000
_cell.length_b   1.000
_cell.length_c   1.000
_cell.angle_alpha   90.00
_cell.angle_beta   90.00
_cell.angle_gamma   90.00
#
_symmetry.space_group_name_H-M   'P 1'
#
loop_
_entity.id
_entity.type
_entity.pdbx_description
1 polymer ?
#
loop_
_entity_poly.entity_id
_entity_poly.type
_entity_poly.pdbx_seq_one_letter_code
_entity_poly.pdbx_strand_id
1 'polypeptide(L)' 'MIEIIYRIDGEEFKEDDLIQVIRKDPFAGEKTTVTGRVTKSLLNTELVLDVSRRYYSETITLNIDEIIKVNKIK' A
#
# COMPACT_ATOMS: atom_id res chain seq x y z
N MET A 1 2.64 6.78 -22.42
CA MET A 1 2.15 6.62 -21.04
C MET A 1 3.21 5.90 -20.21
N ILE A 2 3.56 6.44 -19.07
CA ILE A 2 4.53 5.83 -18.17
C ILE A 2 3.78 5.00 -17.13
N GLU A 3 4.10 3.72 -17.07
CA GLU A 3 3.53 2.83 -16.07
C GLU A 3 4.57 2.61 -14.97
N ILE A 4 4.17 2.85 -13.72
CA ILE A 4 5.05 2.64 -12.58
C ILE A 4 4.75 1.28 -11.98
N ILE A 5 5.79 0.46 -11.90
CA ILE A 5 5.69 -0.86 -11.28
C ILE A 5 6.42 -0.81 -9.94
N TYR A 6 5.71 -1.18 -8.88
CA TYR A 6 6.29 -1.27 -7.55
C TYR A 6 6.72 -2.71 -7.28
N ARG A 7 7.85 -2.86 -6.62
CA ARG A 7 8.33 -4.17 -6.17
C ARG A 7 8.70 -4.08 -4.70
N ILE A 8 7.95 -4.78 -3.87
CA ILE A 8 8.18 -4.81 -2.43
C ILE A 8 8.09 -6.27 -1.98
N ASP A 9 9.11 -6.74 -1.28
CA ASP A 9 9.17 -8.10 -0.72
C ASP A 9 8.92 -9.19 -1.78
N GLY A 10 9.45 -8.98 -2.99
CA GLY A 10 9.30 -9.93 -4.08
C GLY A 10 7.98 -9.87 -4.83
N GLU A 11 7.03 -9.07 -4.38
CA GLU A 11 5.76 -8.88 -5.07
C GLU A 11 5.83 -7.67 -5.99
N GLU A 12 5.32 -7.83 -7.20
CA GLU A 12 5.19 -6.73 -8.16
C GLU A 12 3.73 -6.32 -8.29
N PHE A 13 3.49 -5.02 -8.27
CA PHE A 13 2.15 -4.47 -8.42
C PHE A 13 2.23 -3.09 -9.06
N LYS A 14 1.12 -2.63 -9.57
CA LYS A 14 1.03 -1.36 -10.26
C LYS A 14 -0.18 -0.57 -9.79
N GLU A 15 -0.33 0.65 -10.30
CA GLU A 15 -1.49 1.49 -10.03
C GLU A 15 -2.79 0.73 -10.32
N ASP A 16 -3.77 0.90 -9.46
CA ASP A 16 -5.09 0.27 -9.48
C ASP A 16 -5.13 -1.19 -9.03
N ASP A 17 -4.00 -1.82 -8.77
CA ASP A 17 -4.00 -3.17 -8.20
C ASP A 17 -4.53 -3.14 -6.77
N LEU A 18 -5.33 -4.14 -6.43
CA LEU A 18 -5.80 -4.32 -5.07
C LEU A 18 -4.77 -5.16 -4.31
N ILE A 19 -4.24 -4.60 -3.25
CA ILE A 19 -3.21 -5.27 -2.45
C ILE A 19 -3.54 -5.21 -0.96
N GLN A 20 -2.96 -6.16 -0.24
CA GLN A 20 -3.03 -6.20 1.22
C GLN A 20 -1.62 -5.99 1.75
N VAL A 21 -1.46 -4.99 2.61
CA VAL A 21 -0.16 -4.63 3.17
C VAL A 21 -0.18 -4.88 4.68
N ILE A 22 0.82 -5.61 5.15
CA ILE A 22 1.05 -5.76 6.58
C ILE A 22 2.21 -4.84 6.95
N ARG A 23 1.95 -3.93 7.85
CA ARG A 23 2.95 -2.95 8.28
C ARG A 23 3.10 -2.94 9.79
N LYS A 24 4.21 -2.42 10.25
CA LYS A 24 4.43 -2.15 11.67
C LYS A 24 3.90 -0.76 11.96
N ASP A 25 2.96 -0.65 12.91
CA ASP A 25 2.42 0.63 13.34
C ASP A 25 3.52 1.39 14.10
N PRO A 26 3.90 2.60 13.64
CA PRO A 26 4.97 3.35 14.29
C PRO A 26 4.60 3.86 15.69
N PHE A 27 3.33 3.95 16.00
CA PHE A 27 2.87 4.44 17.31
C PHE A 27 2.59 3.32 18.30
N ALA A 28 1.95 2.24 17.85
CA ALA A 28 1.57 1.13 18.72
C ALA A 28 2.60 0.01 18.78
N GLY A 29 3.52 -0.05 17.81
CA GLY A 29 4.49 -1.13 17.73
C GLY A 29 3.91 -2.47 17.30
N GLU A 30 2.64 -2.51 16.97
CA GLU A 30 1.94 -3.72 16.55
C GLU A 30 1.84 -3.78 15.02
N LYS A 31 1.62 -4.99 14.51
CA LYS A 31 1.39 -5.19 13.09
C LYS A 31 -0.06 -4.86 12.76
N THR A 32 -0.27 -4.08 11.72
CA THR A 32 -1.60 -3.76 11.22
C THR A 32 -1.70 -4.13 9.74
N THR A 33 -2.90 -4.45 9.31
CA THR A 33 -3.18 -4.82 7.92
C THR A 33 -4.01 -3.74 7.25
N VAL A 34 -3.55 -3.31 6.07
CA VAL A 34 -4.26 -2.32 5.25
C VAL A 34 -4.52 -2.93 3.89
N THR A 35 -5.77 -2.91 3.47
CA THR A 35 -6.16 -3.41 2.14
C THR A 35 -6.71 -2.26 1.33
N GLY A 36 -6.18 -2.07 0.13
CA GLY A 36 -6.64 -0.99 -0.74
C GLY A 36 -6.05 -1.07 -2.14
N ARG A 37 -6.47 -0.14 -2.99
CA ARG A 37 -5.95 -0.03 -4.34
C ARG A 37 -4.76 0.90 -4.37
N VAL A 38 -3.76 0.51 -5.14
CA VAL A 38 -2.54 1.31 -5.28
C VAL A 38 -2.85 2.57 -6.07
N THR A 39 -2.47 3.72 -5.54
CA THR A 39 -2.55 4.98 -6.25
C THR A 39 -1.14 5.45 -6.59
N LYS A 40 -1.05 6.37 -7.53
CA LYS A 40 0.24 6.91 -7.95
C LYS A 40 0.86 7.73 -6.83
N SER A 41 2.08 7.37 -6.42
CA SER A 41 2.84 8.13 -5.46
C SER A 41 3.86 9.02 -6.19
N LEU A 42 4.07 10.22 -5.69
CA LEU A 42 5.07 11.14 -6.21
C LEU A 42 6.46 10.88 -5.61
N LEU A 43 6.50 10.12 -4.52
CA LEU A 43 7.76 9.83 -3.80
C LEU A 43 8.05 8.33 -3.87
N ASN A 44 9.31 8.00 -4.11
CA ASN A 44 9.76 6.61 -4.22
C ASN A 44 9.78 5.86 -2.87
N THR A 45 9.65 6.58 -1.77
CA THR A 45 9.73 6.02 -0.42
C THR A 45 8.36 5.76 0.19
N GLU A 46 7.29 6.06 -0.54
CA GLU A 46 5.94 5.94 -0.02
C GLU A 46 5.07 5.07 -0.92
N LEU A 47 4.18 4.33 -0.29
CA LEU A 47 3.13 3.59 -0.98
C LEU A 47 1.80 4.20 -0.58
N VAL A 48 1.03 4.65 -1.55
CA VAL A 48 -0.25 5.30 -1.30
C VAL A 48 -1.38 4.37 -1.72
N LEU A 49 -2.26 4.08 -0.78
CA LEU A 49 -3.40 3.19 -1.01
C LEU A 49 -4.71 3.96 -0.85
N ASP A 50 -5.64 3.67 -1.75
CA ASP A 50 -7.01 4.15 -1.66
C ASP A 50 -7.86 3.05 -1.03
N VAL A 51 -8.33 3.30 0.17
CA VAL A 51 -9.08 2.32 0.96
C VAL A 51 -10.56 2.72 0.95
N SER A 52 -11.39 1.85 0.38
CA SER A 52 -12.82 2.06 0.38
C SER A 52 -13.42 1.73 1.74
N ARG A 53 -14.13 2.68 2.30
CA ARG A 53 -14.92 2.50 3.52
C ARG A 53 -16.40 2.43 3.16
N ARG A 54 -17.23 2.14 4.14
CA ARG A 54 -18.67 1.96 3.90
C ARG A 54 -19.36 3.21 3.34
N TYR A 55 -18.99 4.38 3.82
CA TYR A 55 -19.63 5.65 3.44
C TYR A 55 -18.66 6.66 2.81
N TYR A 56 -17.37 6.34 2.75
CA TYR A 56 -16.34 7.22 2.22
C TYR A 56 -15.13 6.41 1.77
N SER A 57 -14.24 7.04 1.04
CA SER A 57 -12.94 6.47 0.74
C SER A 57 -11.86 7.28 1.44
N GLU A 58 -10.78 6.61 1.80
CA GLU A 58 -9.69 7.18 2.55
C GLU A 58 -8.38 6.87 1.84
N THR A 59 -7.51 7.87 1.75
CA THR A 59 -6.17 7.68 1.19
C THR A 59 -5.19 7.49 2.33
N ILE A 60 -4.49 6.36 2.32
CA ILE A 60 -3.51 6.04 3.34
C ILE A 60 -2.12 6.00 2.71
N THR A 61 -1.20 6.76 3.28
CA THR A 61 0.20 6.80 2.84
C THR A 61 1.03 5.94 3.78
N LEU A 62 1.75 4.97 3.20
CA LEU A 62 2.60 4.05 3.94
C LEU A 62 4.06 4.30 3.59
N ASN A 63 4.90 4.38 4.60
CA ASN A 63 6.33 4.44 4.39
C ASN A 63 6.83 3.03 4.05
N ILE A 64 7.58 2.88 2.97
CA ILE A 64 8.08 1.58 2.50
C ILE A 64 8.89 0.87 3.58
N ASP A 65 9.63 1.62 4.40
CA ASP A 65 10.46 1.03 5.47
C ASP A 65 9.62 0.37 6.58
N GLU A 66 8.34 0.71 6.69
CA GLU A 66 7.44 0.15 7.69
C GLU A 66 6.70 -1.09 7.19
N ILE A 67 6.79 -1.38 5.91
CA ILE A 67 6.06 -2.50 5.31
C ILE A 67 6.78 -3.81 5.59
N ILE A 68 6.05 -4.77 6.14
CA ILE A 68 6.58 -6.09 6.45
C ILE A 68 6.30 -7.07 5.32
N LYS A 69 5.09 -7.03 4.78
CA LYS A 69 4.68 -7.96 3.73
C LYS A 69 3.60 -7.34 2.85
N VAL A 70 3.63 -7.68 1.57
CA VAL A 70 2.62 -7.27 0.59
C VAL A 70 2.07 -8.50 -0.10
N ASN A 71 0.74 -8.62 -0.17
CA ASN A 71 0.06 -9.67 -0.92
C ASN A 71 -0.84 -9.02 -1.96
N LYS A 72 -0.70 -9.47 -3.20
CA LYS A 72 -1.57 -9.01 -4.27
C LYS A 72 -2.89 -9.79 -4.21
N ILE A 73 -4.00 -9.07 -4.21
CA ILE A 73 -5.34 -9.66 -4.18
C ILE A 73 -5.90 -9.64 -5.59
N LYS A 74 -6.41 -10.78 -6.02
CA LYS A 74 -7.02 -10.90 -7.35
C LYS A 74 -8.50 -10.58 -7.31
#